data_1ca573fe6dcca0204361379c9d583215
#
_entry.id   1ca573fe6dcca0204361379c9d583215
#
_cell.length_a   1.000
_cell.length_b   1.000
_cell.length_c   1.000
_cell.angle_alpha   90.00
_cell.angle_beta   90.00
_cell.angle_gamma   90.00
#
_symmetry.space_group_name_H-M   'P 1'
#
loop_
_entity.id
_entity.type
_entity.pdbx_description
1 polymer ?
#
loop_
_entity_poly.entity_id
_entity_poly.type
_entity_poly.pdbx_seq_one_letter_code
_entity_poly.pdbx_strand_id
1 'polypeptide(L)'
;MNRNKLLNGNGGHIWVDGELLGNVKSVDFKLTGNFADIACCGDPATYAAYEGYAGEGTLETYKVNSELVTKIVEGFSTCVIPDTKIITKVENPVSGRAERWALTGVVFTEAAVAKFEAQKTIEESLPIKFTHAENLEKIKG
;
A
#
# COMPACT_ATOMS: atom_id res chain seq x y z
N MET A 1 -1.02 15.37 -24.76
CA MET A 1 -1.53 14.51 -23.69
C MET A 1 -3.04 14.33 -23.86
N ASN A 2 -3.52 13.10 -23.80
CA ASN A 2 -4.95 12.82 -23.86
C ASN A 2 -5.51 12.72 -22.43
N ARG A 3 -6.33 13.70 -22.02
CA ARG A 3 -6.90 13.76 -20.68
C ARG A 3 -7.77 12.55 -20.33
N ASN A 4 -8.38 11.89 -21.32
CA ASN A 4 -9.21 10.71 -21.12
C ASN A 4 -8.41 9.45 -20.74
N LYS A 5 -7.09 9.50 -20.90
CA LYS A 5 -6.18 8.42 -20.50
C LYS A 5 -5.59 8.61 -19.11
N LEU A 6 -5.83 9.76 -18.48
CA LEU A 6 -5.31 10.00 -17.13
C LEU A 6 -6.08 9.18 -16.11
N LEU A 7 -5.35 8.58 -15.20
CA LEU A 7 -5.92 7.90 -14.06
C LEU A 7 -6.14 8.88 -12.91
N ASN A 8 -7.30 8.80 -12.31
CA ASN A 8 -7.68 9.65 -11.17
C ASN A 8 -7.86 8.78 -9.94
N GLY A 9 -7.47 9.29 -8.78
CA GLY A 9 -7.66 8.60 -7.50
C GLY A 9 -9.11 8.25 -7.19
N ASN A 10 -10.08 8.93 -7.78
CA ASN A 10 -11.50 8.60 -7.62
C ASN A 10 -11.85 7.23 -8.22
N GLY A 11 -11.05 6.73 -9.16
CA GLY A 11 -11.18 5.38 -9.71
C GLY A 11 -10.44 4.31 -8.92
N GLY A 12 -9.86 4.66 -7.77
CA GLY A 12 -9.10 3.76 -6.94
C GLY A 12 -9.97 2.92 -6.02
N HIS A 13 -9.65 1.64 -5.93
CA HIS A 13 -10.32 0.69 -5.03
C HIS A 13 -9.28 -0.16 -4.32
N ILE A 14 -9.58 -0.58 -3.11
CA ILE A 14 -8.71 -1.44 -2.32
C ILE A 14 -9.53 -2.52 -1.63
N TRP A 15 -9.02 -3.75 -1.67
CA TRP A 15 -9.59 -4.90 -0.96
C TRP A 15 -8.56 -5.39 0.04
N VAL A 16 -8.99 -5.61 1.27
CA VAL A 16 -8.19 -6.20 2.34
C VAL A 16 -8.81 -7.55 2.67
N ASP A 17 -8.06 -8.64 2.43
CA ASP A 17 -8.53 -10.02 2.61
C ASP A 17 -9.85 -10.31 1.88
N GLY A 18 -10.03 -9.73 0.70
CA GLY A 18 -11.22 -9.93 -0.12
C GLY A 18 -12.39 -9.00 0.18
N GLU A 19 -12.28 -8.14 1.19
CA GLU A 19 -13.32 -7.16 1.52
C GLU A 19 -12.98 -5.79 0.94
N LEU A 20 -13.89 -5.21 0.19
CA LEU A 20 -13.75 -3.88 -0.36
C LEU A 20 -13.85 -2.84 0.76
N LEU A 21 -12.85 -1.97 0.85
CA LEU A 21 -12.88 -0.83 1.77
C LEU A 21 -13.48 0.37 1.04
N GLY A 22 -14.65 0.83 1.49
CA GLY A 22 -15.34 1.97 0.89
C GLY A 22 -14.95 3.32 1.48
N ASN A 23 -14.19 3.33 2.56
CA ASN A 23 -13.84 4.53 3.32
C ASN A 23 -12.39 4.97 3.15
N VAL A 24 -11.76 4.56 2.05
CA VAL A 24 -10.36 4.89 1.78
C VAL A 24 -10.23 6.33 1.31
N LYS A 25 -9.36 7.08 1.98
CA LYS A 25 -8.99 8.44 1.58
C LYS A 25 -7.82 8.44 0.61
N SER A 26 -6.75 7.72 0.95
CA SER A 26 -5.55 7.63 0.13
C SER A 26 -4.77 6.35 0.40
N VAL A 27 -3.99 5.96 -0.58
CA VAL A 27 -3.12 4.79 -0.53
C VAL A 27 -1.78 5.16 -1.12
N ASP A 28 -0.71 4.80 -0.44
CA ASP A 28 0.65 4.98 -0.93
C ASP A 28 1.47 3.74 -0.57
N PHE A 29 1.66 2.84 -1.53
CA PHE A 29 2.42 1.61 -1.35
C PHE A 29 3.59 1.59 -2.31
N LYS A 30 4.78 1.25 -1.83
CA LYS A 30 5.99 1.25 -2.63
C LYS A 30 6.93 0.10 -2.27
N LEU A 31 7.68 -0.35 -3.27
CA LEU A 31 8.82 -1.24 -3.10
C LEU A 31 10.10 -0.42 -3.21
N THR A 32 11.01 -0.63 -2.27
CA THR A 32 12.31 0.02 -2.28
C THR A 32 13.40 -1.03 -2.42
N GLY A 33 14.21 -0.91 -3.47
CA GLY A 33 15.39 -1.76 -3.64
C GLY A 33 16.51 -1.31 -2.72
N ASN A 34 17.20 -2.28 -2.13
CA ASN A 34 18.36 -2.03 -1.29
C ASN A 34 19.61 -2.31 -2.11
N PHE A 35 20.48 -1.30 -2.25
CA PHE A 35 21.69 -1.38 -3.03
C PHE A 35 22.89 -0.99 -2.18
N ALA A 36 24.00 -1.74 -2.32
CA ALA A 36 25.28 -1.37 -1.76
C ALA A 36 26.14 -0.74 -2.86
N ASP A 37 26.91 0.28 -2.50
CA ASP A 37 27.88 0.88 -3.39
C ASP A 37 29.17 0.06 -3.38
N ILE A 38 29.62 -0.36 -4.56
CA ILE A 38 30.86 -1.13 -4.73
C ILE A 38 31.83 -0.33 -5.58
N ALA A 39 33.03 -0.12 -5.04
CA ALA A 39 34.13 0.52 -5.74
C ALA A 39 35.23 -0.50 -6.03
N CYS A 40 35.76 -0.50 -7.25
CA CYS A 40 36.81 -1.39 -7.67
C CYS A 40 38.09 -0.60 -7.93
N CYS A 41 39.26 -1.16 -7.55
CA CYS A 41 40.55 -0.55 -7.83
C CYS A 41 40.75 -0.41 -9.35
N GLY A 42 41.23 0.75 -9.77
CA GLY A 42 41.49 1.02 -11.18
C GLY A 42 40.30 1.50 -11.98
N ASP A 43 39.12 1.54 -11.37
CA ASP A 43 37.88 2.03 -11.99
C ASP A 43 37.33 3.21 -11.16
N PRO A 44 37.19 4.42 -11.76
CA PRO A 44 36.63 5.55 -11.04
C PRO A 44 35.13 5.45 -10.79
N ALA A 45 34.44 4.53 -11.45
CA ALA A 45 32.99 4.35 -11.30
C ALA A 45 32.63 3.57 -10.03
N THR A 46 31.54 3.96 -9.40
CA THR A 46 30.95 3.21 -8.29
C THR A 46 29.74 2.44 -8.80
N TYR A 47 29.68 1.16 -8.49
CA TYR A 47 28.60 0.28 -8.93
C TYR A 47 27.59 0.04 -7.82
N ALA A 48 26.32 0.09 -8.13
CA ALA A 48 25.25 -0.26 -7.20
C ALA A 48 24.96 -1.78 -7.31
N ALA A 49 25.21 -2.51 -6.22
CA ALA A 49 24.94 -3.95 -6.15
C ALA A 49 23.62 -4.19 -5.42
N TYR A 50 22.74 -4.95 -6.03
CA TYR A 50 21.42 -5.24 -5.47
C TYR A 50 21.53 -6.21 -4.29
N GLU A 51 20.94 -5.83 -3.14
CA GLU A 51 20.95 -6.64 -1.92
C GLU A 51 19.58 -7.08 -1.45
N GLY A 52 18.55 -6.84 -2.22
CA GLY A 52 17.19 -7.18 -1.87
C GLY A 52 16.24 -5.99 -1.91
N TYR A 53 15.02 -6.17 -1.44
CA TYR A 53 14.02 -5.12 -1.45
C TYR A 53 13.15 -5.18 -0.20
N ALA A 54 12.49 -4.07 0.10
CA ALA A 54 11.51 -3.97 1.16
C ALA A 54 10.27 -3.23 0.65
N GLY A 55 9.11 -3.73 1.03
CA GLY A 55 7.84 -3.08 0.72
C GLY A 55 7.30 -2.36 1.94
N GLU A 56 6.85 -1.14 1.75
CA GLU A 56 6.21 -0.36 2.79
C GLU A 56 5.17 0.58 2.21
N GLY A 57 4.29 1.08 3.05
CA GLY A 57 3.31 2.04 2.62
C GLY A 57 2.39 2.46 3.72
N THR A 58 1.42 3.29 3.36
CA THR A 58 0.44 3.83 4.27
C THR A 58 -0.93 3.79 3.64
N LEU A 59 -1.90 3.29 4.39
CA LEU A 59 -3.31 3.32 4.04
C LEU A 59 -3.99 4.37 4.93
N GLU A 60 -4.59 5.38 4.33
CA GLU A 60 -5.37 6.38 5.05
C GLU A 60 -6.85 6.17 4.79
N THR A 61 -7.62 6.09 5.86
CA THR A 61 -9.07 5.86 5.80
C THR A 61 -9.82 6.85 6.68
N TYR A 62 -11.07 7.10 6.31
CA TYR A 62 -12.01 7.74 7.23
C TYR A 62 -12.56 6.68 8.17
N LYS A 63 -12.69 7.00 9.45
CA LYS A 63 -13.18 6.04 10.42
C LYS A 63 -14.70 5.87 10.30
N VAL A 64 -15.11 4.67 9.92
CA VAL A 64 -16.52 4.26 9.83
C VAL A 64 -16.83 3.18 10.86
N ASN A 65 -15.89 2.27 11.08
CA ASN A 65 -16.00 1.19 12.05
C ASN A 65 -14.61 0.85 12.60
N SER A 66 -14.56 -0.08 13.53
CA SER A 66 -13.32 -0.47 14.22
C SER A 66 -12.85 -1.88 13.88
N GLU A 67 -13.41 -2.52 12.86
CA GLU A 67 -13.12 -3.93 12.55
C GLU A 67 -11.65 -4.18 12.24
N LEU A 68 -11.06 -3.40 11.34
CA LEU A 68 -9.67 -3.57 10.94
C LEU A 68 -8.71 -3.25 12.09
N VAL A 69 -8.93 -2.13 12.78
CA VAL A 69 -8.10 -1.71 13.92
C VAL A 69 -8.17 -2.75 15.05
N THR A 70 -9.35 -3.30 15.31
CA THR A 70 -9.53 -4.34 16.33
C THR A 70 -8.73 -5.59 16.00
N LYS A 71 -8.72 -6.03 14.75
CA LYS A 71 -7.91 -7.17 14.30
C LYS A 71 -6.41 -6.93 14.50
N ILE A 72 -5.94 -5.72 14.20
CA ILE A 72 -4.54 -5.36 14.38
C ILE A 72 -4.15 -5.38 15.86
N VAL A 73 -4.97 -4.77 16.71
CA VAL A 73 -4.74 -4.73 18.17
C VAL A 73 -4.75 -6.13 18.77
N GLU A 74 -5.69 -6.98 18.39
CA GLU A 74 -5.75 -8.37 18.82
C GLU A 74 -4.48 -9.13 18.43
N GLY A 75 -4.00 -8.94 17.19
CA GLY A 75 -2.74 -9.54 16.74
C GLY A 75 -1.56 -9.13 17.61
N PHE A 76 -1.47 -7.86 17.96
CA PHE A 76 -0.40 -7.37 18.85
C PHE A 76 -0.50 -7.94 20.25
N SER A 77 -1.72 -8.04 20.79
CA SER A 77 -1.95 -8.54 22.16
C SER A 77 -1.66 -10.03 22.29
N THR A 78 -1.96 -10.82 21.27
CA THR A 78 -1.76 -12.27 21.26
C THR A 78 -0.39 -12.68 20.74
N CYS A 79 0.41 -11.75 20.23
CA CYS A 79 1.69 -11.98 19.57
C CYS A 79 1.57 -12.88 18.30
N VAL A 80 0.38 -13.00 17.75
CA VAL A 80 0.13 -13.72 16.51
C VAL A 80 -0.28 -12.69 15.43
N ILE A 81 0.65 -12.38 14.55
CA ILE A 81 0.41 -11.41 13.49
C ILE A 81 -0.11 -12.14 12.26
N PRO A 82 -1.36 -11.92 11.84
CA PRO A 82 -1.89 -12.57 10.64
C PRO A 82 -1.27 -11.99 9.38
N ASP A 83 -1.02 -12.83 8.39
CA ASP A 83 -0.66 -12.38 7.05
C ASP A 83 -1.92 -11.88 6.35
N THR A 84 -1.83 -10.68 5.83
CA THR A 84 -2.93 -10.04 5.15
C THR A 84 -2.60 -9.88 3.66
N LYS A 85 -3.60 -10.00 2.81
CA LYS A 85 -3.47 -9.76 1.38
C LYS A 85 -4.24 -8.50 1.02
N ILE A 86 -3.58 -7.60 0.31
CA ILE A 86 -4.21 -6.37 -0.18
C ILE A 86 -4.19 -6.38 -1.70
N ILE A 87 -5.33 -6.08 -2.31
CA ILE A 87 -5.45 -5.88 -3.76
C ILE A 87 -5.84 -4.44 -4.01
N THR A 88 -5.10 -3.76 -4.87
CA THR A 88 -5.40 -2.40 -5.28
C THR A 88 -5.81 -2.38 -6.75
N LYS A 89 -6.75 -1.51 -7.08
CA LYS A 89 -7.20 -1.31 -8.46
C LYS A 89 -7.41 0.17 -8.70
N VAL A 90 -6.84 0.67 -9.78
CA VAL A 90 -7.12 2.02 -10.27
C VAL A 90 -7.64 1.89 -11.69
N GLU A 91 -8.80 2.46 -11.96
CA GLU A 91 -9.42 2.37 -13.29
C GLU A 91 -9.92 3.72 -13.78
N ASN A 92 -9.93 3.86 -15.10
CA ASN A 92 -10.56 4.97 -15.78
C ASN A 92 -11.79 4.42 -16.54
N PRO A 93 -13.02 4.67 -16.05
CA PRO A 93 -14.21 4.12 -16.68
C PRO A 93 -14.47 4.65 -18.10
N VAL A 94 -13.94 5.82 -18.44
CA VAL A 94 -14.10 6.40 -19.77
C VAL A 94 -13.28 5.65 -20.81
N SER A 95 -12.02 5.33 -20.48
CA SER A 95 -11.12 4.62 -21.40
C SER A 95 -11.10 3.11 -21.19
N GLY A 96 -11.69 2.62 -20.12
CA GLY A 96 -11.66 1.20 -19.74
C GLY A 96 -10.29 0.72 -19.28
N ARG A 97 -9.35 1.63 -19.04
CA ARG A 97 -7.99 1.29 -18.60
C ARG A 97 -7.98 1.05 -17.09
N ALA A 98 -7.32 -0.02 -16.69
CA ALA A 98 -7.22 -0.38 -15.28
C ALA A 98 -5.85 -0.95 -14.96
N GLU A 99 -5.39 -0.71 -13.75
CA GLU A 99 -4.19 -1.30 -13.18
C GLU A 99 -4.53 -1.95 -11.86
N ARG A 100 -4.09 -3.19 -11.68
CA ARG A 100 -4.37 -3.96 -10.48
C ARG A 100 -3.09 -4.58 -9.94
N TRP A 101 -2.86 -4.40 -8.64
CA TRP A 101 -1.73 -4.98 -7.92
C TRP A 101 -2.21 -5.80 -6.74
N ALA A 102 -1.52 -6.90 -6.49
CA ALA A 102 -1.72 -7.72 -5.29
C ALA A 102 -0.48 -7.61 -4.40
N LEU A 103 -0.69 -7.31 -3.13
CA LEU A 103 0.35 -7.28 -2.12
C LEU A 103 0.15 -8.47 -1.17
N THR A 104 1.21 -9.24 -0.96
CA THR A 104 1.19 -10.41 -0.06
C THR A 104 2.20 -10.26 1.06
N GLY A 105 1.97 -10.98 2.16
CA GLY A 105 2.79 -10.84 3.36
C GLY A 105 2.63 -9.47 4.00
N VAL A 106 1.44 -8.89 3.92
CA VAL A 106 1.15 -7.56 4.47
C VAL A 106 0.95 -7.65 5.96
N VAL A 107 1.64 -6.78 6.69
CA VAL A 107 1.44 -6.61 8.13
C VAL A 107 1.23 -5.13 8.41
N PHE A 108 0.29 -4.83 9.29
CA PHE A 108 0.06 -3.49 9.79
C PHE A 108 0.99 -3.26 10.96
N THR A 109 1.77 -2.20 10.92
CA THR A 109 2.79 -1.92 11.94
C THR A 109 2.29 -1.05 13.06
N GLU A 110 1.20 -0.33 12.86
CA GLU A 110 0.59 0.54 13.85
C GLU A 110 -0.93 0.53 13.72
N ALA A 111 -1.61 0.79 14.84
CA ALA A 111 -3.05 0.99 14.86
C ALA A 111 -3.39 2.15 15.79
N ALA A 112 -4.21 3.08 15.32
CA ALA A 112 -4.68 4.19 16.13
C ALA A 112 -5.83 3.71 17.02
N VAL A 113 -5.61 3.66 18.32
CA VAL A 113 -6.62 3.23 19.30
C VAL A 113 -7.62 4.35 19.57
N ALA A 114 -7.12 5.59 19.70
CA ALA A 114 -7.98 6.75 19.88
C ALA A 114 -7.35 7.95 19.18
N LYS A 115 -8.09 8.52 18.24
CA LYS A 115 -7.69 9.73 17.52
C LYS A 115 -8.94 10.49 17.12
N PHE A 116 -9.18 11.60 17.73
CA PHE A 116 -10.34 12.44 17.39
C PHE A 116 -10.07 13.90 17.71
N GLU A 117 -10.75 14.77 16.99
CA GLU A 117 -10.64 16.21 17.15
C GLU A 117 -12.02 16.83 16.92
N ALA A 118 -12.38 17.85 17.72
CA ALA A 118 -13.68 18.49 17.62
C ALA A 118 -13.91 19.09 16.23
N GLN A 119 -15.11 18.89 15.69
CA GLN A 119 -15.55 19.41 14.39
C GLN A 119 -14.75 18.88 13.18
N LYS A 120 -14.04 17.76 13.33
CA LYS A 120 -13.31 17.13 12.24
C LYS A 120 -13.74 15.68 12.05
N THR A 121 -13.78 15.23 10.82
CA THR A 121 -13.96 13.83 10.47
C THR A 121 -12.76 13.04 10.99
N ILE A 122 -13.03 11.90 11.62
CA ILE A 122 -11.96 11.05 12.13
C ILE A 122 -11.30 10.32 10.96
N GLU A 123 -9.99 10.49 10.84
CA GLU A 123 -9.14 9.83 9.86
C GLU A 123 -8.18 8.89 10.56
N GLU A 124 -7.87 7.77 9.93
CA GLU A 124 -6.90 6.81 10.43
C GLU A 124 -5.79 6.62 9.41
N SER A 125 -4.55 6.58 9.89
CA SER A 125 -3.38 6.27 9.09
C SER A 125 -2.83 4.93 9.55
N LEU A 126 -2.78 3.97 8.62
CA LEU A 126 -2.35 2.60 8.90
C LEU A 126 -1.09 2.29 8.10
N PRO A 127 0.10 2.43 8.71
CA PRO A 127 1.34 2.03 8.06
C PRO A 127 1.40 0.52 7.89
N ILE A 128 1.90 0.08 6.75
CA ILE A 128 2.07 -1.34 6.45
C ILE A 128 3.48 -1.66 6.00
N LYS A 129 3.85 -2.93 6.12
CA LYS A 129 4.99 -3.53 5.45
C LYS A 129 4.49 -4.76 4.70
N PHE A 130 5.04 -5.01 3.53
CA PHE A 130 4.66 -6.17 2.73
C PHE A 130 5.87 -6.83 2.09
N THR A 131 5.73 -8.10 1.75
CA THR A 131 6.84 -8.91 1.24
C THR A 131 6.89 -8.93 -0.28
N HIS A 132 5.76 -9.15 -0.94
CA HIS A 132 5.68 -9.27 -2.38
C HIS A 132 4.59 -8.38 -2.97
N ALA A 133 4.86 -7.89 -4.18
CA ALA A 133 3.87 -7.18 -5.00
C ALA A 133 3.82 -7.83 -6.37
N GLU A 134 2.62 -8.14 -6.85
CA GLU A 134 2.40 -8.74 -8.16
C GLU A 134 1.43 -7.88 -8.96
N ASN A 135 1.79 -7.61 -10.20
CA ASN A 135 0.90 -6.88 -11.10
C ASN A 135 -0.08 -7.87 -11.74
N LEU A 136 -1.36 -7.74 -11.42
CA LEU A 136 -2.42 -8.61 -11.94
C LEU A 136 -3.00 -8.11 -13.25
N GLU A 137 -2.99 -6.80 -13.45
CA GLU A 137 -3.52 -6.16 -14.65
C GLU A 137 -2.70 -4.93 -14.96
N LYS A 138 -2.20 -4.83 -16.19
CA LYS A 138 -1.31 -3.75 -16.64
C LYS A 138 -2.06 -2.74 -17.49
N ILE A 139 -1.68 -1.48 -17.35
CA ILE A 139 -2.09 -0.44 -18.27
C ILE A 139 -1.13 -0.46 -19.45
N LYS A 140 -1.68 -0.64 -20.65
CA LYS A 140 -0.89 -0.62 -21.90
C LYS A 140 -1.18 0.65 -22.70
N GLY A 141 -0.14 1.19 -23.25
CA GLY A 141 -0.20 2.33 -24.15
C GLY A 141 -0.46 3.65 -23.52
#